data_041c0d07f739931312000ab79288c4a7
#
_entry.id   041c0d07f739931312000ab79288c4a7
#
_cell.length_a   1.000
_cell.length_b   1.000
_cell.length_c   1.000
_cell.angle_alpha   90.00
_cell.angle_beta   90.00
_cell.angle_gamma   90.00
#
_symmetry.space_group_name_H-M   'P 1'
#
loop_
_entity.id
_entity.type
_entity.pdbx_description
1 polymer ?
#
loop_
_entity_poly.entity_id
_entity_poly.type
_entity_poly.pdbx_seq_one_letter_code
_entity_poly.pdbx_strand_id
1 'polypeptide(L)'
;MRKRIKTIGCLILVLTMIYAQQAMLSYAGDKAVGKITIRREGEAIGSESEPSPEPSPEPTPEPEPSPEPEPTPPEPTPPEPIIKFEKECSEPDGENGYYVTIPKVTLHHVSKRGETVFRLTQGDKVLGKGKLTEENKKYTIPKDWFRQGEQELDVWMEDENGEKQEDFQWEKTFRIDLSAPEFQVSADGGFESWHRNETTVHVNAKDEYSGIKNISCYVNGEKQAEIGKAGGNFVIRQSSRNGKPVRVLFETRDHAGNQNRQERNLYIDNQSPKAEIRGVTPYMITSRPLTAVYRVQEENVLDEFHAEVKYENTKGRKQSQELLVWEDHGEMKRSVHRLREDGIYRLHIYAKDAAGYEVKQTTQVIVDQENPVIRYVDTLDQAKLKSFEWNYRKEELVQDFTGYDYEVRLDGRLYSMGERVTREGQHILEVHATDRAGNTSHAKAVFTIYHTAPEIVFEGVKEGEKYEGHLTFKIGVKDTEDILRKVQINGKEQQHVQGKARTGFSIKKAGDYE
;
A
#
# COMPACT_ATOMS: atom_id res chain seq x y z
N MET A 1 45.15 -19.93 -0.34
CA MET A 1 44.06 -19.32 0.46
C MET A 1 42.75 -19.00 -0.30
N ARG A 2 42.61 -19.27 -1.59
CA ARG A 2 41.39 -18.95 -2.40
C ARG A 2 40.39 -20.12 -2.62
N LYS A 3 40.65 -21.32 -2.09
CA LYS A 3 39.76 -22.48 -2.25
C LYS A 3 38.81 -22.76 -1.07
N ARG A 4 38.97 -22.07 0.09
CA ARG A 4 38.12 -22.28 1.29
C ARG A 4 36.88 -21.35 1.37
N ILE A 5 36.78 -20.31 0.56
CA ILE A 5 35.67 -19.33 0.62
C ILE A 5 34.43 -19.78 -0.18
N LYS A 6 34.59 -20.64 -1.20
CA LYS A 6 33.45 -21.13 -2.00
C LYS A 6 32.58 -22.17 -1.29
N THR A 7 33.10 -22.89 -0.30
CA THR A 7 32.36 -23.94 0.42
C THR A 7 31.48 -23.36 1.55
N ILE A 8 31.86 -22.21 2.10
CA ILE A 8 31.10 -21.53 3.17
C ILE A 8 29.85 -20.83 2.63
N GLY A 9 29.90 -20.30 1.39
CA GLY A 9 28.74 -19.64 0.76
C GLY A 9 27.58 -20.60 0.46
N CYS A 10 27.86 -21.83 0.06
CA CYS A 10 26.82 -22.85 -0.16
C CYS A 10 26.18 -23.37 1.14
N LEU A 11 26.96 -23.44 2.21
CA LEU A 11 26.45 -23.93 3.50
C LEU A 11 25.51 -22.93 4.19
N ILE A 12 25.78 -21.64 4.02
CA ILE A 12 24.92 -20.57 4.57
C ILE A 12 23.58 -20.50 3.78
N LEU A 13 23.58 -20.75 2.47
CA LEU A 13 22.35 -20.75 1.67
C LEU A 13 21.43 -21.93 2.01
N VAL A 14 21.99 -23.10 2.32
CA VAL A 14 21.22 -24.28 2.74
C VAL A 14 20.66 -24.12 4.14
N LEU A 15 21.40 -23.50 5.06
CA LEU A 15 20.92 -23.24 6.43
C LEU A 15 19.82 -22.17 6.46
N THR A 16 19.87 -21.14 5.61
CA THR A 16 18.78 -20.15 5.53
C THR A 16 17.51 -20.72 4.89
N MET A 17 17.62 -21.69 3.97
CA MET A 17 16.43 -22.38 3.42
C MET A 17 15.78 -23.33 4.47
N ILE A 18 16.55 -23.98 5.33
CA ILE A 18 16.02 -24.85 6.39
C ILE A 18 15.32 -24.02 7.47
N TYR A 19 15.84 -22.84 7.82
CA TYR A 19 15.21 -21.95 8.79
C TYR A 19 13.89 -21.32 8.25
N ALA A 20 13.80 -21.02 6.96
CA ALA A 20 12.57 -20.54 6.34
C ALA A 20 11.46 -21.61 6.31
N GLN A 21 11.80 -22.88 6.15
CA GLN A 21 10.83 -23.99 6.21
C GLN A 21 10.32 -24.26 7.63
N GLN A 22 11.15 -24.10 8.66
CA GLN A 22 10.70 -24.26 10.05
C GLN A 22 9.84 -23.09 10.53
N ALA A 23 10.08 -21.86 10.06
CA ALA A 23 9.25 -20.70 10.38
C ALA A 23 7.84 -20.78 9.75
N MET A 24 7.66 -21.46 8.62
CA MET A 24 6.34 -21.66 8.02
C MET A 24 5.50 -22.76 8.70
N LEU A 25 6.13 -23.72 9.38
CA LEU A 25 5.42 -24.79 10.11
C LEU A 25 4.92 -24.36 11.49
N SER A 26 5.41 -23.26 12.05
CA SER A 26 4.96 -22.73 13.34
C SER A 26 3.81 -21.72 13.25
N TYR A 27 3.40 -21.29 12.01
CA TYR A 27 2.33 -20.30 11.80
C TYR A 27 0.98 -20.92 11.41
N ALA A 28 0.86 -22.24 11.40
CA ALA A 28 -0.36 -22.95 11.02
C ALA A 28 -1.17 -23.52 12.21
N GLY A 29 -1.02 -22.99 13.39
CA GLY A 29 -1.72 -23.48 14.57
C GLY A 29 -2.12 -22.42 15.56
N ASP A 30 -3.11 -21.58 15.21
CA ASP A 30 -4.03 -20.99 16.19
C ASP A 30 -5.20 -20.35 15.44
N LYS A 31 -6.27 -21.12 15.28
CA LYS A 31 -7.59 -20.61 14.92
C LYS A 31 -8.26 -20.11 16.19
N ALA A 32 -8.16 -18.82 16.46
CA ALA A 32 -9.04 -18.16 17.40
C ALA A 32 -10.42 -18.00 16.73
N VAL A 33 -11.39 -18.78 17.18
CA VAL A 33 -12.80 -18.63 16.84
C VAL A 33 -13.36 -17.47 17.66
N GLY A 34 -13.39 -16.29 17.08
CA GLY A 34 -14.11 -15.13 17.60
C GLY A 34 -15.60 -15.26 17.33
N LYS A 35 -16.39 -15.50 18.37
CA LYS A 35 -17.86 -15.54 18.33
C LYS A 35 -18.38 -14.10 18.39
N ILE A 36 -18.86 -13.56 17.26
CA ILE A 36 -19.55 -12.27 17.22
C ILE A 36 -21.01 -12.54 17.55
N THR A 37 -21.47 -12.03 18.68
CA THR A 37 -22.89 -12.00 19.04
C THR A 37 -23.47 -10.66 18.61
N ILE A 38 -24.30 -10.67 17.57
CA ILE A 38 -25.11 -9.52 17.16
C ILE A 38 -26.38 -9.55 18.04
N ARG A 39 -26.54 -8.57 18.95
CA ARG A 39 -27.81 -8.27 19.59
C ARG A 39 -28.60 -7.33 18.70
N ARG A 40 -29.74 -7.79 18.25
CA ARG A 40 -30.83 -6.95 17.76
C ARG A 40 -31.58 -6.38 18.98
N GLU A 41 -31.57 -5.08 19.14
CA GLU A 41 -32.58 -4.39 19.93
C GLU A 41 -33.71 -3.98 18.99
N GLY A 42 -34.86 -4.50 19.29
CA GLY A 42 -36.13 -4.09 18.78
C GLY A 42 -37.19 -4.78 19.62
N GLU A 43 -37.81 -4.00 20.51
CA GLU A 43 -39.23 -4.14 20.81
C GLU A 43 -39.62 -3.07 21.82
N ALA A 44 -40.63 -2.33 21.42
CA ALA A 44 -41.31 -1.33 22.20
C ALA A 44 -42.26 -1.99 23.20
N ILE A 45 -42.33 -1.48 24.39
CA ILE A 45 -43.46 -1.62 25.33
C ILE A 45 -43.60 -0.24 25.97
N GLY A 46 -44.67 0.43 25.75
CA GLY A 46 -45.93 0.27 26.35
C GLY A 46 -46.20 1.53 27.16
N SER A 47 -47.12 2.33 26.68
CA SER A 47 -47.67 3.53 27.28
C SER A 47 -48.18 3.30 28.68
N GLU A 48 -47.83 4.13 29.65
CA GLU A 48 -48.67 4.44 30.79
C GLU A 48 -48.90 5.96 30.84
N SER A 49 -50.15 6.29 30.71
CA SER A 49 -50.74 7.61 30.80
C SER A 49 -50.83 8.03 32.26
N GLU A 50 -50.17 9.14 32.63
CA GLU A 50 -50.52 9.85 33.85
C GLU A 50 -51.74 10.75 33.64
N PRO A 51 -52.62 10.85 34.65
CA PRO A 51 -53.88 11.59 34.54
C PRO A 51 -53.67 13.10 34.67
N SER A 52 -54.41 13.79 33.83
CA SER A 52 -54.58 15.25 33.83
C SER A 52 -55.12 15.75 35.19
N PRO A 53 -54.63 16.86 35.74
CA PRO A 53 -55.22 17.48 36.93
C PRO A 53 -56.52 18.18 36.57
N GLU A 54 -57.51 18.03 37.48
CA GLU A 54 -58.82 18.66 37.43
C GLU A 54 -58.69 20.20 37.50
N PRO A 55 -59.63 20.96 36.89
CA PRO A 55 -59.66 22.40 36.94
C PRO A 55 -60.17 22.93 38.29
N SER A 56 -59.44 23.88 38.83
CA SER A 56 -59.84 24.66 40.00
C SER A 56 -61.11 25.49 39.73
N PRO A 57 -61.97 25.64 40.72
CA PRO A 57 -63.22 26.36 40.55
C PRO A 57 -63.04 27.86 40.42
N GLU A 58 -63.89 28.46 39.61
CA GLU A 58 -63.99 29.90 39.36
C GLU A 58 -64.28 30.69 40.66
N PRO A 59 -63.71 31.88 40.86
CA PRO A 59 -64.05 32.74 41.98
C PRO A 59 -65.36 33.46 41.70
N THR A 60 -66.20 33.48 42.73
CA THR A 60 -67.50 34.17 42.81
C THR A 60 -67.30 35.70 42.64
N PRO A 61 -68.15 36.43 41.90
CA PRO A 61 -68.00 37.88 41.72
C PRO A 61 -68.35 38.66 43.00
N GLU A 62 -67.46 39.59 43.33
CA GLU A 62 -67.77 40.57 44.37
C GLU A 62 -68.75 41.63 43.89
N PRO A 63 -69.59 42.20 44.79
CA PRO A 63 -70.62 43.17 44.43
C PRO A 63 -70.05 44.54 44.03
N GLU A 64 -70.63 45.16 43.02
CA GLU A 64 -70.32 46.46 42.50
C GLU A 64 -70.38 47.60 43.55
N PRO A 65 -69.41 48.52 43.63
CA PRO A 65 -69.51 49.71 44.42
C PRO A 65 -70.41 50.78 43.77
N SER A 66 -71.18 51.47 44.57
CA SER A 66 -72.05 52.56 44.19
C SER A 66 -71.31 53.72 43.53
N PRO A 67 -71.94 54.44 42.59
CA PRO A 67 -71.25 55.51 41.85
C PRO A 67 -70.96 56.73 42.72
N GLU A 68 -69.69 57.16 42.69
CA GLU A 68 -69.28 58.47 43.21
C GLU A 68 -69.73 59.59 42.25
N PRO A 69 -69.93 60.80 42.73
CA PRO A 69 -70.40 61.95 41.95
C PRO A 69 -69.31 62.42 40.94
N GLU A 70 -69.74 62.70 39.74
CA GLU A 70 -68.89 63.23 38.66
C GLU A 70 -68.06 64.50 39.12
N PRO A 71 -66.74 64.50 38.83
CA PRO A 71 -65.91 65.72 39.04
C PRO A 71 -66.21 66.72 37.91
N THR A 72 -66.39 67.93 38.29
CA THR A 72 -66.48 69.07 37.38
C THR A 72 -65.32 69.08 36.35
N PRO A 73 -65.55 69.42 35.07
CA PRO A 73 -64.49 69.43 34.06
C PRO A 73 -63.48 70.53 34.40
N PRO A 74 -62.16 70.21 34.34
CA PRO A 74 -61.13 71.27 34.53
C PRO A 74 -61.17 72.28 33.40
N GLU A 75 -60.96 73.50 33.72
CA GLU A 75 -60.79 74.60 32.76
C GLU A 75 -59.69 74.22 31.73
N PRO A 76 -59.81 74.57 30.44
CA PRO A 76 -58.80 74.27 29.42
C PRO A 76 -57.51 75.03 29.78
N THR A 77 -56.50 74.30 30.19
CA THR A 77 -55.11 74.86 30.33
C THR A 77 -54.67 75.32 28.94
N PRO A 78 -54.11 76.49 28.80
CA PRO A 78 -53.56 76.99 27.56
C PRO A 78 -52.55 75.97 27.01
N PRO A 79 -52.55 75.71 25.69
CA PRO A 79 -51.61 74.69 25.10
C PRO A 79 -50.19 75.20 25.40
N GLU A 80 -49.43 74.38 26.14
CA GLU A 80 -48.00 74.57 26.32
C GLU A 80 -47.29 74.69 24.97
N PRO A 81 -46.36 75.62 24.83
CA PRO A 81 -45.64 75.75 23.57
C PRO A 81 -44.89 74.45 23.28
N ILE A 82 -45.23 73.81 22.17
CA ILE A 82 -44.57 72.56 21.71
C ILE A 82 -43.14 72.88 21.31
N ILE A 83 -42.18 72.63 22.22
CA ILE A 83 -40.75 72.61 21.96
C ILE A 83 -40.40 71.16 21.59
N LYS A 84 -40.20 70.88 20.29
CA LYS A 84 -40.07 69.48 19.84
C LYS A 84 -39.31 69.42 18.52
N PHE A 85 -38.46 68.39 18.39
CA PHE A 85 -37.96 67.93 17.10
C PHE A 85 -38.42 66.50 16.85
N GLU A 86 -38.46 66.10 15.55
CA GLU A 86 -38.73 64.75 15.13
C GLU A 86 -37.51 64.19 14.36
N LYS A 87 -37.38 62.86 14.35
CA LYS A 87 -36.28 62.17 13.70
C LYS A 87 -36.74 60.94 12.97
N GLU A 88 -36.17 60.73 11.80
CA GLU A 88 -36.20 59.49 11.06
C GLU A 88 -34.80 58.91 11.04
N CYS A 89 -34.59 57.71 11.53
CA CYS A 89 -33.31 57.03 11.58
C CYS A 89 -33.49 55.60 11.13
N SER A 90 -32.67 55.14 10.17
CA SER A 90 -32.66 53.73 9.82
C SER A 90 -32.21 52.88 10.99
N GLU A 91 -32.78 51.68 11.11
CA GLU A 91 -32.33 50.71 12.10
C GLU A 91 -31.03 50.00 11.60
N PRO A 92 -30.25 49.45 12.52
CA PRO A 92 -29.09 48.61 12.15
C PRO A 92 -29.50 47.49 11.24
N ASP A 93 -28.79 47.30 10.13
CA ASP A 93 -29.02 46.29 9.11
C ASP A 93 -28.01 45.12 9.14
N GLY A 94 -27.06 45.19 10.06
CA GLY A 94 -26.13 44.13 10.38
C GLY A 94 -26.44 43.40 11.70
N GLU A 95 -25.53 42.53 12.14
CA GLU A 95 -25.63 41.82 13.41
C GLU A 95 -25.14 42.68 14.59
N ASN A 96 -25.53 42.32 15.82
CA ASN A 96 -25.09 42.94 17.06
C ASN A 96 -25.24 44.50 17.12
N GLY A 97 -26.22 45.03 16.40
CA GLY A 97 -26.48 46.47 16.38
C GLY A 97 -25.52 47.26 15.47
N TYR A 98 -24.78 46.59 14.60
CA TYR A 98 -23.95 47.23 13.59
C TYR A 98 -24.76 47.63 12.35
N TYR A 99 -24.25 48.66 11.68
CA TYR A 99 -24.70 49.04 10.35
C TYR A 99 -23.68 48.51 9.33
N VAL A 100 -24.12 47.65 8.40
CA VAL A 100 -23.32 47.17 7.29
C VAL A 100 -23.57 47.96 6.01
N THR A 101 -24.50 48.89 6.07
CA THR A 101 -24.68 49.98 5.10
C THR A 101 -24.70 51.36 5.81
N ILE A 102 -24.44 52.42 5.04
CA ILE A 102 -24.42 53.77 5.64
C ILE A 102 -25.81 54.12 6.13
N PRO A 103 -25.99 54.49 7.42
CA PRO A 103 -27.27 54.85 8.01
C PRO A 103 -27.85 56.13 7.36
N LYS A 104 -29.18 56.20 7.29
CA LYS A 104 -29.90 57.37 6.86
C LYS A 104 -30.55 58.02 8.06
N VAL A 105 -30.21 59.28 8.29
CA VAL A 105 -30.77 60.07 9.40
C VAL A 105 -31.33 61.37 8.84
N THR A 106 -32.58 61.65 9.16
CA THR A 106 -33.25 62.92 8.80
C THR A 106 -33.81 63.54 10.09
N LEU A 107 -33.53 64.81 10.29
CA LEU A 107 -33.98 65.59 11.43
C LEU A 107 -35.03 66.61 10.95
N HIS A 108 -36.06 66.82 11.78
CA HIS A 108 -37.14 67.76 11.50
C HIS A 108 -37.29 68.70 12.71
N HIS A 109 -37.18 70.01 12.48
CA HIS A 109 -37.52 71.05 13.44
C HIS A 109 -39.01 71.29 13.42
N VAL A 110 -39.69 71.08 14.52
CA VAL A 110 -41.16 71.20 14.65
C VAL A 110 -41.56 72.39 15.48
N SER A 111 -40.66 72.93 16.28
CA SER A 111 -40.90 74.07 17.18
C SER A 111 -41.06 75.35 16.40
N LYS A 112 -41.89 76.30 16.94
CA LYS A 112 -42.00 77.68 16.45
C LYS A 112 -40.96 78.62 17.12
N ARG A 113 -40.21 78.15 18.13
CA ARG A 113 -39.22 78.90 18.86
C ARG A 113 -37.98 78.11 19.13
N GLY A 114 -36.83 78.75 19.24
CA GLY A 114 -35.54 78.08 19.44
C GLY A 114 -35.02 77.38 18.16
N GLU A 115 -33.93 76.59 18.32
CA GLU A 115 -33.23 75.94 17.27
C GLU A 115 -33.02 74.45 17.59
N THR A 116 -33.07 73.55 16.60
CA THR A 116 -32.60 72.13 16.71
C THR A 116 -31.15 72.07 16.28
N VAL A 117 -30.26 71.80 17.23
CA VAL A 117 -28.82 71.73 17.03
C VAL A 117 -28.41 70.27 16.98
N PHE A 118 -27.51 69.89 16.08
CA PHE A 118 -27.00 68.55 15.98
C PHE A 118 -25.49 68.53 15.71
N ARG A 119 -24.83 67.48 16.20
CA ARG A 119 -23.39 67.25 16.06
C ARG A 119 -23.10 65.75 15.92
N LEU A 120 -22.46 65.33 14.82
CA LEU A 120 -21.95 64.00 14.65
C LEU A 120 -20.46 63.98 14.95
N THR A 121 -20.04 63.06 15.81
CA THR A 121 -18.64 62.93 16.26
C THR A 121 -18.12 61.51 16.12
N GLN A 122 -16.81 61.37 16.02
CA GLN A 122 -16.09 60.12 16.14
C GLN A 122 -14.93 60.32 17.12
N GLY A 123 -15.10 59.87 18.36
CA GLY A 123 -14.26 60.27 19.46
C GLY A 123 -14.26 61.80 19.59
N ASP A 124 -13.09 62.39 19.69
CA ASP A 124 -12.96 63.88 19.83
C ASP A 124 -13.16 64.63 18.51
N LYS A 125 -13.30 63.92 17.37
CA LYS A 125 -13.39 64.55 16.05
C LYS A 125 -14.85 64.86 15.67
N VAL A 126 -15.17 66.09 15.39
CA VAL A 126 -16.47 66.50 14.81
C VAL A 126 -16.43 66.19 13.33
N LEU A 127 -17.34 65.33 12.86
CA LEU A 127 -17.51 64.93 11.48
C LEU A 127 -18.48 65.89 10.75
N GLY A 128 -19.46 66.37 11.47
CA GLY A 128 -20.42 67.36 10.98
C GLY A 128 -21.28 67.95 12.06
N LYS A 129 -21.78 69.15 11.85
CA LYS A 129 -22.69 69.85 12.78
C LYS A 129 -23.63 70.78 12.00
N GLY A 130 -24.76 71.10 12.58
CA GLY A 130 -25.72 72.02 11.95
C GLY A 130 -26.79 72.46 12.90
N LYS A 131 -27.62 73.40 12.41
CA LYS A 131 -28.77 73.93 13.12
C LYS A 131 -29.98 73.97 12.20
N LEU A 132 -31.16 73.64 12.71
CA LEU A 132 -32.45 73.72 12.03
C LEU A 132 -33.28 74.78 12.75
N THR A 133 -33.97 75.62 11.98
CA THR A 133 -34.83 76.72 12.43
C THR A 133 -36.21 76.64 11.78
N GLU A 134 -37.09 77.53 12.09
CA GLU A 134 -38.42 77.61 11.42
C GLU A 134 -38.30 77.79 9.90
N GLU A 135 -37.23 78.43 9.42
CA GLU A 135 -36.97 78.68 8.01
C GLU A 135 -36.38 77.45 7.34
N ASN A 136 -35.58 76.65 8.05
CA ASN A 136 -34.92 75.43 7.56
C ASN A 136 -35.34 74.23 8.41
N LYS A 137 -36.54 73.72 8.17
CA LYS A 137 -37.20 72.70 9.05
C LYS A 137 -36.73 71.26 8.86
N LYS A 138 -35.95 70.92 7.82
CA LYS A 138 -35.58 69.53 7.52
C LYS A 138 -34.12 69.44 7.09
N TYR A 139 -33.39 68.49 7.64
CA TYR A 139 -32.03 68.22 7.25
C TYR A 139 -31.78 66.70 7.23
N THR A 140 -31.30 66.18 6.13
CA THR A 140 -30.79 64.78 6.04
C THR A 140 -29.29 64.85 6.18
N ILE A 141 -28.74 64.10 7.16
CA ILE A 141 -27.29 64.04 7.38
C ILE A 141 -26.63 63.44 6.15
N PRO A 142 -25.62 64.11 5.57
CA PRO A 142 -24.93 63.61 4.37
C PRO A 142 -24.26 62.27 4.62
N LYS A 143 -24.36 61.35 3.66
CA LYS A 143 -23.76 60.00 3.77
C LYS A 143 -22.25 60.02 3.96
N ASP A 144 -21.58 61.02 3.41
CA ASP A 144 -20.13 61.21 3.50
C ASP A 144 -19.65 61.73 4.87
N TRP A 145 -20.56 62.06 5.78
CA TRP A 145 -20.23 62.34 7.18
C TRP A 145 -20.02 61.04 7.97
N PHE A 146 -20.74 59.98 7.61
CA PHE A 146 -20.59 58.70 8.28
C PHE A 146 -19.26 57.99 7.85
N ARG A 147 -18.55 57.44 8.82
CA ARG A 147 -17.29 56.72 8.67
C ARG A 147 -17.43 55.34 9.29
N GLN A 148 -16.56 54.41 8.96
CA GLN A 148 -16.45 53.17 9.69
C GLN A 148 -16.00 53.40 11.13
N GLY A 149 -16.44 52.54 12.04
CA GLY A 149 -16.22 52.64 13.48
C GLY A 149 -17.42 53.21 14.25
N GLU A 150 -17.20 53.52 15.50
CA GLU A 150 -18.22 54.05 16.41
C GLU A 150 -18.32 55.55 16.28
N GLN A 151 -19.55 56.08 16.16
CA GLN A 151 -19.87 57.49 16.00
C GLN A 151 -21.07 57.83 16.87
N GLU A 152 -21.12 59.04 17.35
CA GLU A 152 -22.19 59.58 18.20
C GLU A 152 -22.84 60.76 17.53
N LEU A 153 -24.15 60.72 17.46
CA LEU A 153 -24.97 61.83 17.00
C LEU A 153 -25.75 62.38 18.18
N ASP A 154 -25.40 63.60 18.57
CA ASP A 154 -26.12 64.38 19.55
C ASP A 154 -27.07 65.33 18.84
N VAL A 155 -28.34 65.38 19.26
CA VAL A 155 -29.35 66.30 18.82
C VAL A 155 -30.01 66.91 20.04
N TRP A 156 -30.08 68.25 20.11
CA TRP A 156 -30.72 68.95 21.20
C TRP A 156 -31.45 70.19 20.73
N MET A 157 -32.31 70.74 21.59
CA MET A 157 -32.97 72.03 21.38
C MET A 157 -32.20 73.14 22.16
N GLU A 158 -32.02 74.25 21.48
CA GLU A 158 -31.59 75.53 22.13
C GLU A 158 -32.77 76.51 22.14
N ASP A 159 -32.95 77.29 23.20
CA ASP A 159 -33.93 78.37 23.28
C ASP A 159 -33.47 79.58 22.45
N GLU A 160 -34.24 80.70 22.55
CA GLU A 160 -33.92 81.92 21.84
C GLU A 160 -32.65 82.61 22.41
N ASN A 161 -32.20 82.27 23.59
CA ASN A 161 -30.97 82.76 24.23
C ASN A 161 -29.76 81.85 23.91
N GLY A 162 -29.97 80.71 23.26
CA GLY A 162 -28.95 79.73 22.95
C GLY A 162 -28.66 78.77 24.12
N GLU A 163 -29.56 78.68 25.13
CA GLU A 163 -29.42 77.76 26.25
C GLU A 163 -30.00 76.37 25.86
N LYS A 164 -29.20 75.29 26.11
CA LYS A 164 -29.58 73.92 25.87
C LYS A 164 -30.74 73.48 26.75
N GLN A 165 -31.78 72.95 26.15
CA GLN A 165 -32.98 72.43 26.81
C GLN A 165 -32.76 70.93 27.15
N GLU A 166 -32.60 70.59 28.43
CA GLU A 166 -32.23 69.24 28.87
C GLU A 166 -33.29 68.17 28.59
N ASP A 167 -34.58 68.56 28.55
CA ASP A 167 -35.70 67.63 28.29
C ASP A 167 -35.87 67.27 26.79
N PHE A 168 -35.16 67.98 25.91
CA PHE A 168 -35.29 67.81 24.47
C PHE A 168 -33.93 67.51 23.84
N GLN A 169 -33.42 66.28 24.12
CA GLN A 169 -32.18 65.78 23.56
C GLN A 169 -32.36 64.35 23.09
N TRP A 170 -31.58 63.96 22.09
CA TRP A 170 -31.47 62.62 21.58
C TRP A 170 -30.04 62.34 21.21
N GLU A 171 -29.54 61.18 21.74
CA GLU A 171 -28.22 60.67 21.47
C GLU A 171 -28.35 59.32 20.77
N LYS A 172 -27.55 59.08 19.74
CA LYS A 172 -27.53 57.83 19.02
C LYS A 172 -26.12 57.45 18.66
N THR A 173 -25.69 56.29 19.15
CA THR A 173 -24.44 55.66 18.73
C THR A 173 -24.67 54.86 17.47
N PHE A 174 -23.82 55.06 16.46
CA PHE A 174 -23.75 54.30 15.23
C PHE A 174 -22.47 53.48 15.26
N ARG A 175 -22.60 52.14 15.24
CA ARG A 175 -21.48 51.21 15.02
C ARG A 175 -21.51 50.78 13.55
N ILE A 176 -20.58 51.33 12.76
CA ILE A 176 -20.59 51.16 11.32
C ILE A 176 -19.41 50.32 10.90
N ASP A 177 -19.70 49.17 10.22
CA ASP A 177 -18.71 48.31 9.64
C ASP A 177 -19.15 47.86 8.23
N LEU A 178 -18.55 48.46 7.22
CA LEU A 178 -18.88 48.23 5.81
C LEU A 178 -17.92 47.26 5.14
N SER A 179 -16.92 46.79 5.87
CA SER A 179 -15.84 45.94 5.32
C SER A 179 -16.00 44.48 5.72
N ALA A 180 -15.76 43.62 4.79
CA ALA A 180 -15.65 42.19 5.08
C ALA A 180 -14.26 41.86 5.65
N PRO A 181 -14.14 40.83 6.51
CA PRO A 181 -12.86 40.39 7.04
C PRO A 181 -11.85 40.02 5.95
N GLU A 182 -10.61 40.41 6.14
CA GLU A 182 -9.48 39.93 5.37
C GLU A 182 -8.92 38.66 5.99
N PHE A 183 -8.50 37.66 5.17
CA PHE A 183 -7.85 36.49 5.71
C PHE A 183 -6.87 35.83 4.74
N GLN A 184 -5.92 35.09 5.30
CA GLN A 184 -4.91 34.31 4.58
C GLN A 184 -5.03 32.84 4.95
N VAL A 185 -4.77 31.99 3.96
CA VAL A 185 -4.84 30.54 4.08
C VAL A 185 -3.54 29.92 3.58
N SER A 186 -2.93 29.03 4.37
CA SER A 186 -1.77 28.24 4.00
C SER A 186 -1.96 26.79 4.45
N ALA A 187 -1.30 25.82 3.80
CA ALA A 187 -1.34 24.43 4.17
C ALA A 187 0.07 23.89 4.42
N ASP A 188 0.22 22.99 5.38
CA ASP A 188 1.47 22.25 5.56
C ASP A 188 1.80 21.51 4.26
N GLY A 189 3.01 21.69 3.71
CA GLY A 189 3.41 21.15 2.42
C GLY A 189 2.82 21.86 1.19
N GLY A 190 1.92 22.85 1.37
CA GLY A 190 1.30 23.62 0.29
C GLY A 190 0.04 22.98 -0.30
N PHE A 191 -0.66 23.71 -1.17
CA PHE A 191 -1.91 23.26 -1.78
C PHE A 191 -1.71 22.41 -3.06
N GLU A 192 -0.55 22.51 -3.69
CA GLU A 192 -0.25 21.83 -4.96
C GLU A 192 0.39 20.44 -4.76
N SER A 193 0.76 20.10 -3.54
CA SER A 193 1.42 18.83 -3.19
C SER A 193 0.39 17.78 -2.75
N TRP A 194 0.72 16.51 -2.99
CA TRP A 194 -0.01 15.39 -2.41
C TRP A 194 0.39 15.18 -0.96
N HIS A 195 -0.57 14.92 -0.10
CA HIS A 195 -0.40 14.71 1.34
C HIS A 195 -0.83 13.30 1.73
N ARG A 196 -0.07 12.70 2.65
CA ARG A 196 -0.43 11.39 3.24
C ARG A 196 -1.46 11.55 4.34
N ASN A 197 -2.56 10.81 4.27
CA ASN A 197 -3.62 10.73 5.27
C ASN A 197 -4.34 12.03 5.57
N GLU A 198 -3.61 13.10 5.85
CA GLU A 198 -4.15 14.39 6.28
C GLU A 198 -3.18 15.53 6.00
N THR A 199 -3.70 16.75 6.03
CA THR A 199 -2.89 17.96 6.08
C THR A 199 -3.54 18.99 6.98
N THR A 200 -2.73 19.87 7.56
CA THR A 200 -3.21 20.98 8.37
C THR A 200 -3.26 22.25 7.53
N VAL A 201 -4.41 22.90 7.53
CA VAL A 201 -4.59 24.22 6.92
C VAL A 201 -4.66 25.26 8.00
N HIS A 202 -3.80 26.27 7.88
CA HIS A 202 -3.71 27.41 8.78
C HIS A 202 -4.49 28.58 8.19
N VAL A 203 -5.38 29.15 8.97
CA VAL A 203 -6.17 30.33 8.61
C VAL A 203 -5.87 31.44 9.61
N ASN A 204 -5.58 32.62 9.09
CA ASN A 204 -5.39 33.84 9.90
C ASN A 204 -6.23 34.97 9.30
N ALA A 205 -7.16 35.48 10.08
CA ALA A 205 -8.11 36.51 9.69
C ALA A 205 -7.95 37.77 10.49
N LYS A 206 -8.29 38.90 9.90
CA LYS A 206 -8.28 40.21 10.54
C LYS A 206 -9.51 41.02 10.10
N ASP A 207 -10.13 41.69 11.06
CA ASP A 207 -11.11 42.71 10.85
C ASP A 207 -10.84 43.85 11.81
N GLU A 208 -10.93 45.11 11.32
CA GLU A 208 -10.49 46.30 12.06
C GLU A 208 -11.61 46.89 12.90
N TYR A 209 -12.87 46.74 12.48
CA TYR A 209 -13.97 47.51 13.08
C TYR A 209 -14.84 46.66 14.00
N SER A 210 -15.40 45.60 13.53
CA SER A 210 -16.25 44.74 14.37
C SER A 210 -15.51 43.52 14.92
N GLY A 211 -14.35 43.16 14.34
CA GLY A 211 -13.56 42.00 14.71
C GLY A 211 -14.14 40.68 14.21
N ILE A 212 -13.34 39.64 14.26
CA ILE A 212 -13.72 38.32 13.75
C ILE A 212 -14.68 37.62 14.70
N LYS A 213 -15.86 37.25 14.22
CA LYS A 213 -16.84 36.42 14.91
C LYS A 213 -16.49 34.95 14.84
N ASN A 214 -16.30 34.41 13.60
CA ASN A 214 -15.90 33.02 13.40
C ASN A 214 -15.20 32.80 12.03
N ILE A 215 -14.53 31.66 11.96
CA ILE A 215 -14.02 31.08 10.73
C ILE A 215 -14.63 29.69 10.59
N SER A 216 -15.33 29.43 9.48
CA SER A 216 -15.93 28.12 9.15
C SER A 216 -15.13 27.45 8.04
N CYS A 217 -14.91 26.13 8.16
CA CYS A 217 -14.28 25.28 7.16
C CYS A 217 -15.30 24.29 6.58
N TYR A 218 -15.42 24.25 5.26
CA TYR A 218 -16.26 23.30 4.54
C TYR A 218 -15.38 22.44 3.66
N VAL A 219 -15.63 21.14 3.64
CA VAL A 219 -14.94 20.16 2.80
C VAL A 219 -15.95 19.54 1.86
N ASN A 220 -15.72 19.67 0.54
CA ASN A 220 -16.65 19.23 -0.51
C ASN A 220 -18.10 19.73 -0.32
N GLY A 221 -18.24 20.94 0.28
CA GLY A 221 -19.52 21.58 0.53
C GLY A 221 -20.15 21.27 1.90
N GLU A 222 -19.59 20.36 2.69
CA GLU A 222 -20.07 20.04 4.03
C GLU A 222 -19.25 20.77 5.10
N LYS A 223 -19.92 21.40 6.07
CA LYS A 223 -19.27 22.08 7.20
C LYS A 223 -18.58 21.07 8.10
N GLN A 224 -17.26 21.18 8.22
CA GLN A 224 -16.43 20.29 9.04
C GLN A 224 -16.11 20.87 10.41
N ALA A 225 -15.84 22.16 10.46
CA ALA A 225 -15.43 22.81 11.69
C ALA A 225 -15.72 24.31 11.67
N GLU A 226 -15.77 24.90 12.87
CA GLU A 226 -15.87 26.34 13.09
C GLU A 226 -15.03 26.72 14.29
N ILE A 227 -14.37 27.87 14.23
CA ILE A 227 -13.61 28.46 15.32
C ILE A 227 -14.07 29.91 15.55
N GLY A 228 -14.32 30.28 16.81
CA GLY A 228 -14.78 31.62 17.23
C GLY A 228 -13.62 32.57 17.56
N LYS A 229 -12.60 32.65 16.71
CA LYS A 229 -11.44 33.52 16.89
C LYS A 229 -10.76 33.86 15.56
N ALA A 230 -9.87 34.84 15.56
CA ALA A 230 -9.22 35.40 14.40
C ALA A 230 -8.23 34.46 13.67
N GLY A 231 -7.94 33.28 14.19
CA GLY A 231 -7.07 32.34 13.52
C GLY A 231 -7.11 30.95 14.13
N GLY A 232 -6.73 29.95 13.37
CA GLY A 232 -6.66 28.57 13.81
C GLY A 232 -6.28 27.59 12.73
N ASN A 233 -6.26 26.33 13.12
CA ASN A 233 -5.83 25.21 12.28
C ASN A 233 -7.00 24.28 12.02
N PHE A 234 -7.13 23.83 10.77
CA PHE A 234 -8.11 22.85 10.34
C PHE A 234 -7.38 21.64 9.77
N VAL A 235 -7.58 20.46 10.38
CA VAL A 235 -7.02 19.21 9.88
C VAL A 235 -7.98 18.58 8.89
N ILE A 236 -7.55 18.45 7.64
CA ILE A 236 -8.34 17.89 6.55
C ILE A 236 -7.89 16.44 6.32
N ARG A 237 -8.84 15.49 6.46
CA ARG A 237 -8.63 14.03 6.33
C ARG A 237 -9.36 13.40 5.15
N GLN A 238 -10.19 14.18 4.47
CA GLN A 238 -10.91 13.70 3.30
C GLN A 238 -9.94 13.34 2.20
N SER A 239 -9.99 12.08 1.71
CA SER A 239 -9.14 11.61 0.61
C SER A 239 -9.64 12.09 -0.74
N SER A 240 -8.70 12.41 -1.61
CA SER A 240 -8.90 12.59 -3.04
C SER A 240 -9.34 11.29 -3.70
N ARG A 241 -10.03 11.38 -4.84
CA ARG A 241 -10.46 10.22 -5.61
C ARG A 241 -10.28 10.45 -7.10
N ASN A 242 -9.78 9.43 -7.80
CA ASN A 242 -9.53 9.48 -9.24
C ASN A 242 -8.67 10.70 -9.63
N GLY A 243 -7.67 11.03 -8.82
CA GLY A 243 -6.80 12.19 -9.01
C GLY A 243 -7.48 13.55 -8.82
N LYS A 244 -8.76 13.60 -8.41
CA LYS A 244 -9.49 14.85 -8.19
C LYS A 244 -9.22 15.40 -6.80
N PRO A 245 -8.98 16.73 -6.68
CA PRO A 245 -8.73 17.35 -5.40
C PRO A 245 -9.95 17.35 -4.49
N VAL A 246 -9.70 17.42 -3.20
CA VAL A 246 -10.66 17.78 -2.17
C VAL A 246 -10.82 19.31 -2.20
N ARG A 247 -12.04 19.80 -2.40
CA ARG A 247 -12.33 21.23 -2.35
C ARG A 247 -12.57 21.67 -0.91
N VAL A 248 -11.81 22.66 -0.46
CA VAL A 248 -11.93 23.22 0.88
C VAL A 248 -12.28 24.70 0.76
N LEU A 249 -13.44 25.05 1.31
CA LEU A 249 -13.92 26.42 1.38
C LEU A 249 -13.78 26.94 2.81
N PHE A 250 -13.12 28.09 2.96
CA PHE A 250 -13.06 28.84 4.20
C PHE A 250 -13.95 30.06 4.09
N GLU A 251 -14.78 30.27 5.10
CA GLU A 251 -15.65 31.42 5.25
C GLU A 251 -15.31 32.11 6.57
N THR A 252 -14.98 33.40 6.50
CA THR A 252 -14.81 34.23 7.67
C THR A 252 -15.99 35.18 7.83
N ARG A 253 -16.43 35.40 9.06
CA ARG A 253 -17.51 36.30 9.39
C ARG A 253 -17.07 37.20 10.56
N ASP A 254 -17.35 38.49 10.46
CA ASP A 254 -17.17 39.45 11.52
C ASP A 254 -18.40 39.55 12.44
N HIS A 255 -18.30 40.38 13.50
CA HIS A 255 -19.42 40.63 14.41
C HIS A 255 -20.53 41.50 13.83
N ALA A 256 -20.26 42.28 12.77
CA ALA A 256 -21.25 43.04 12.05
C ALA A 256 -22.08 42.19 11.09
N GLY A 257 -21.57 41.01 10.71
CA GLY A 257 -22.23 40.07 9.81
C GLY A 257 -21.66 40.05 8.39
N ASN A 258 -20.64 40.87 8.07
CA ASN A 258 -19.97 40.81 6.76
C ASN A 258 -19.19 39.50 6.63
N GLN A 259 -19.03 39.02 5.39
CA GLN A 259 -18.43 37.70 5.09
C GLN A 259 -17.41 37.82 3.98
N ASN A 260 -16.36 36.95 4.08
CA ASN A 260 -15.41 36.73 3.01
C ASN A 260 -15.17 35.23 2.83
N ARG A 261 -14.88 34.75 1.59
CA ARG A 261 -14.75 33.34 1.24
C ARG A 261 -13.54 33.10 0.38
N GLN A 262 -12.83 32.01 0.65
CA GLN A 262 -11.74 31.52 -0.20
C GLN A 262 -11.86 30.00 -0.38
N GLU A 263 -11.81 29.54 -1.62
CA GLU A 263 -11.76 28.11 -1.94
C GLU A 263 -10.33 27.70 -2.32
N ARG A 264 -9.91 26.52 -1.87
CA ARG A 264 -8.63 25.88 -2.19
C ARG A 264 -8.83 24.42 -2.54
N ASN A 265 -7.95 23.90 -3.38
CA ASN A 265 -7.87 22.49 -3.70
C ASN A 265 -6.76 21.85 -2.85
N LEU A 266 -7.02 20.65 -2.30
CA LEU A 266 -6.05 19.83 -1.60
C LEU A 266 -6.01 18.44 -2.21
N TYR A 267 -4.82 17.86 -2.30
CA TYR A 267 -4.60 16.51 -2.77
C TYR A 267 -4.18 15.65 -1.59
N ILE A 268 -5.04 14.74 -1.14
CA ILE A 268 -4.80 13.87 0.02
C ILE A 268 -5.02 12.44 -0.40
N ASP A 269 -4.05 11.56 -0.09
CA ASP A 269 -4.14 10.14 -0.30
C ASP A 269 -3.90 9.38 1.00
N ASN A 270 -4.78 8.42 1.30
CA ASN A 270 -4.71 7.57 2.49
C ASN A 270 -4.54 6.09 2.15
N GLN A 271 -4.27 5.77 0.89
CA GLN A 271 -4.06 4.41 0.41
C GLN A 271 -2.72 4.30 -0.30
N SER A 272 -2.09 3.17 -0.16
CA SER A 272 -0.90 2.85 -0.95
C SER A 272 -1.29 2.17 -2.26
N PRO A 273 -0.48 2.30 -3.33
CA PRO A 273 -0.68 1.56 -4.55
C PRO A 273 -0.63 0.05 -4.28
N LYS A 274 -1.32 -0.73 -5.11
CA LYS A 274 -1.26 -2.19 -5.09
C LYS A 274 -0.37 -2.67 -6.22
N ALA A 275 0.64 -3.48 -5.90
CA ALA A 275 1.48 -4.13 -6.89
C ALA A 275 1.47 -5.64 -6.67
N GLU A 276 1.26 -6.42 -7.74
CA GLU A 276 1.16 -7.87 -7.68
C GLU A 276 1.78 -8.55 -8.90
N ILE A 277 2.33 -9.74 -8.67
CA ILE A 277 2.83 -10.62 -9.73
C ILE A 277 1.93 -11.85 -9.74
N ARG A 278 1.15 -12.04 -10.81
CA ARG A 278 0.24 -13.17 -11.01
C ARG A 278 0.78 -14.18 -12.01
N GLY A 279 0.20 -15.39 -12.03
CA GLY A 279 0.58 -16.48 -12.95
C GLY A 279 1.81 -17.26 -12.49
N VAL A 280 2.35 -16.93 -11.33
CA VAL A 280 3.45 -17.63 -10.66
C VAL A 280 3.14 -17.79 -9.17
N THR A 281 3.62 -18.90 -8.59
CA THR A 281 3.58 -19.13 -7.15
C THR A 281 4.98 -18.91 -6.59
N PRO A 282 5.15 -18.21 -5.45
CA PRO A 282 6.47 -18.02 -4.85
C PRO A 282 7.22 -19.34 -4.64
N TYR A 283 8.48 -19.37 -5.05
CA TYR A 283 9.42 -20.50 -4.94
C TYR A 283 8.99 -21.78 -5.67
N MET A 284 8.01 -21.69 -6.60
CA MET A 284 7.65 -22.87 -7.39
C MET A 284 8.80 -23.30 -8.31
N ILE A 285 8.91 -24.60 -8.48
CA ILE A 285 9.75 -25.26 -9.49
C ILE A 285 8.81 -25.96 -10.46
N THR A 286 9.03 -25.83 -11.76
CA THR A 286 8.11 -26.35 -12.78
C THR A 286 8.84 -26.82 -14.02
N SER A 287 8.32 -27.89 -14.63
CA SER A 287 8.76 -28.41 -15.92
C SER A 287 8.09 -27.73 -17.12
N ARG A 288 7.35 -26.63 -16.91
CA ARG A 288 6.65 -25.93 -17.99
C ARG A 288 6.95 -24.44 -17.96
N PRO A 289 7.02 -23.81 -19.14
CA PRO A 289 7.11 -22.34 -19.23
C PRO A 289 5.97 -21.66 -18.49
N LEU A 290 6.27 -20.54 -17.84
CA LEU A 290 5.31 -19.72 -17.10
C LEU A 290 5.06 -18.38 -17.80
N THR A 291 3.97 -17.73 -17.43
CA THR A 291 3.68 -16.35 -17.81
C THR A 291 3.45 -15.55 -16.55
N ALA A 292 4.37 -14.67 -16.23
CA ALA A 292 4.23 -13.69 -15.15
C ALA A 292 3.45 -12.48 -15.65
N VAL A 293 2.41 -12.09 -14.92
CA VAL A 293 1.60 -10.89 -15.18
C VAL A 293 1.80 -9.92 -14.03
N TYR A 294 2.40 -8.79 -14.33
CA TYR A 294 2.63 -7.70 -13.41
C TYR A 294 1.46 -6.73 -13.46
N ARG A 295 0.97 -6.33 -12.31
CA ARG A 295 -0.12 -5.36 -12.18
C ARG A 295 0.22 -4.33 -11.13
N VAL A 296 0.01 -3.07 -11.48
CA VAL A 296 0.02 -1.94 -10.54
C VAL A 296 -1.35 -1.30 -10.62
N GLN A 297 -1.98 -1.08 -9.48
CA GLN A 297 -3.27 -0.41 -9.39
C GLN A 297 -3.17 0.74 -8.39
N GLU A 298 -3.61 1.93 -8.83
CA GLU A 298 -3.69 3.13 -8.04
C GLU A 298 -4.95 3.93 -8.42
N GLU A 299 -5.72 4.36 -7.42
CA GLU A 299 -6.94 5.16 -7.63
C GLU A 299 -6.60 6.61 -7.98
N ASN A 300 -5.54 7.15 -7.38
CA ASN A 300 -5.15 8.54 -7.57
C ASN A 300 -4.05 8.68 -8.62
N VAL A 301 -2.85 9.04 -8.25
CA VAL A 301 -1.76 9.33 -9.19
C VAL A 301 -0.53 8.51 -8.84
N LEU A 302 -0.09 7.68 -9.80
CA LEU A 302 1.22 7.04 -9.74
C LEU A 302 2.33 8.06 -10.05
N ASP A 303 3.36 8.09 -9.19
CA ASP A 303 4.59 8.86 -9.37
C ASP A 303 5.63 8.03 -10.12
N GLU A 304 5.86 6.78 -9.66
CA GLU A 304 6.84 5.87 -10.22
C GLU A 304 6.36 4.43 -10.16
N PHE A 305 6.60 3.65 -11.21
CA PHE A 305 6.42 2.20 -11.20
C PHE A 305 7.31 1.53 -12.21
N HIS A 306 7.82 0.36 -11.84
CA HIS A 306 8.61 -0.48 -12.73
C HIS A 306 8.55 -1.96 -12.33
N ALA A 307 8.93 -2.83 -13.24
CA ALA A 307 9.15 -4.23 -12.96
C ALA A 307 10.42 -4.73 -13.62
N GLU A 308 11.11 -5.65 -12.94
CA GLU A 308 12.39 -6.22 -13.37
C GLU A 308 12.36 -7.74 -13.28
N VAL A 309 12.94 -8.40 -14.27
CA VAL A 309 13.21 -9.84 -14.28
C VAL A 309 14.70 -10.07 -14.23
N LYS A 310 15.19 -10.69 -13.18
CA LYS A 310 16.55 -11.21 -13.09
C LYS A 310 16.53 -12.69 -13.37
N TYR A 311 17.24 -13.11 -14.40
CA TYR A 311 17.35 -14.49 -14.86
C TYR A 311 18.77 -15.00 -14.65
N GLU A 312 18.88 -16.22 -14.14
CA GLU A 312 20.13 -16.96 -14.02
C GLU A 312 19.94 -18.34 -14.67
N ASN A 313 20.63 -18.60 -15.78
CA ASN A 313 20.52 -19.88 -16.47
C ASN A 313 21.18 -21.03 -15.69
N THR A 314 20.99 -22.28 -16.14
CA THR A 314 21.52 -23.50 -15.53
C THR A 314 23.06 -23.53 -15.41
N LYS A 315 23.76 -22.68 -16.18
CA LYS A 315 25.24 -22.51 -16.15
C LYS A 315 25.71 -21.33 -15.29
N GLY A 316 24.78 -20.67 -14.56
CA GLY A 316 25.08 -19.54 -13.67
C GLY A 316 25.28 -18.20 -14.37
N ARG A 317 24.95 -18.09 -15.69
CA ARG A 317 24.97 -16.81 -16.40
C ARG A 317 23.77 -15.96 -15.99
N LYS A 318 24.02 -14.74 -15.55
CA LYS A 318 22.99 -13.80 -15.08
C LYS A 318 22.66 -12.76 -16.13
N GLN A 319 21.39 -12.41 -16.22
CA GLN A 319 20.84 -11.33 -17.03
C GLN A 319 19.79 -10.59 -16.22
N SER A 320 19.58 -9.31 -16.52
CA SER A 320 18.52 -8.50 -15.94
C SER A 320 17.80 -7.77 -17.07
N GLN A 321 16.48 -7.73 -17.00
CA GLN A 321 15.63 -7.06 -17.95
C GLN A 321 14.56 -6.25 -17.22
N GLU A 322 14.51 -4.97 -17.48
CA GLU A 322 13.41 -4.11 -17.09
C GLU A 322 12.25 -4.25 -18.07
N LEU A 323 11.02 -4.28 -17.56
CA LEU A 323 9.81 -4.36 -18.37
C LEU A 323 9.35 -2.97 -18.76
N LEU A 324 9.62 -2.58 -20.00
CA LEU A 324 9.33 -1.24 -20.53
C LEU A 324 7.92 -1.12 -21.14
N VAL A 325 7.27 -2.23 -21.45
CA VAL A 325 5.95 -2.24 -22.11
C VAL A 325 4.86 -2.50 -21.08
N TRP A 326 4.03 -1.48 -20.88
CA TRP A 326 2.88 -1.52 -19.99
C TRP A 326 1.61 -1.19 -20.75
N GLU A 327 0.59 -2.01 -20.56
CA GLU A 327 -0.78 -1.75 -21.01
C GLU A 327 -1.44 -0.83 -19.98
N ASP A 328 -2.04 0.27 -20.46
CA ASP A 328 -2.75 1.24 -19.60
C ASP A 328 -4.26 0.96 -19.63
N HIS A 329 -4.82 0.66 -18.46
CA HIS A 329 -6.25 0.45 -18.25
C HIS A 329 -6.80 1.44 -17.22
N GLY A 330 -6.37 2.71 -17.27
CA GLY A 330 -6.75 3.75 -16.31
C GLY A 330 -6.04 3.58 -14.97
N GLU A 331 -6.78 3.22 -13.94
CA GLU A 331 -6.23 2.98 -12.59
C GLU A 331 -5.27 1.77 -12.52
N MET A 332 -5.27 0.91 -13.55
CA MET A 332 -4.45 -0.30 -13.58
C MET A 332 -3.44 -0.25 -14.73
N LYS A 333 -2.16 -0.46 -14.41
CA LYS A 333 -1.08 -0.72 -15.36
C LYS A 333 -0.76 -2.21 -15.35
N ARG A 334 -0.57 -2.77 -16.53
CA ARG A 334 -0.33 -4.21 -16.70
C ARG A 334 0.86 -4.46 -17.63
N SER A 335 1.75 -5.38 -17.24
CA SER A 335 2.82 -5.90 -18.10
C SER A 335 2.86 -7.42 -18.04
N VAL A 336 3.39 -8.05 -19.09
CA VAL A 336 3.45 -9.52 -19.21
C VAL A 336 4.85 -9.94 -19.61
N HIS A 337 5.41 -10.92 -18.90
CA HIS A 337 6.67 -11.54 -19.25
C HIS A 337 6.54 -13.07 -19.27
N ARG A 338 7.13 -13.71 -20.30
CA ARG A 338 7.12 -15.17 -20.45
C ARG A 338 8.46 -15.76 -20.00
N LEU A 339 8.42 -16.67 -19.04
CA LEU A 339 9.56 -17.40 -18.50
C LEU A 339 9.66 -18.72 -19.28
N ARG A 340 10.55 -18.79 -20.27
CA ARG A 340 10.60 -19.90 -21.22
C ARG A 340 11.84 -20.78 -21.07
N GLU A 341 12.95 -20.19 -20.67
CA GLU A 341 14.24 -20.86 -20.61
C GLU A 341 14.46 -21.48 -19.23
N ASP A 342 15.22 -22.56 -19.18
CA ASP A 342 15.56 -23.21 -17.93
C ASP A 342 16.50 -22.36 -17.10
N GLY A 343 16.14 -22.17 -15.82
CA GLY A 343 16.90 -21.33 -14.91
C GLY A 343 16.10 -20.76 -13.78
N ILE A 344 16.75 -19.90 -13.00
CA ILE A 344 16.18 -19.20 -11.84
C ILE A 344 15.73 -17.81 -12.26
N TYR A 345 14.46 -17.50 -12.06
CA TYR A 345 13.88 -16.19 -12.28
C TYR A 345 13.57 -15.54 -10.95
N ARG A 346 14.09 -14.32 -10.76
CA ARG A 346 13.71 -13.42 -9.66
C ARG A 346 12.93 -12.26 -10.25
N LEU A 347 11.66 -12.20 -9.89
CA LEU A 347 10.68 -11.25 -10.42
C LEU A 347 10.47 -10.16 -9.40
N HIS A 348 10.57 -8.91 -9.81
CA HIS A 348 10.45 -7.74 -8.96
C HIS A 348 9.44 -6.77 -9.55
N ILE A 349 8.60 -6.17 -8.70
CA ILE A 349 7.71 -5.07 -9.04
C ILE A 349 7.77 -4.02 -7.94
N TYR A 350 7.72 -2.77 -8.35
CA TYR A 350 7.72 -1.59 -7.50
C TYR A 350 6.67 -0.61 -7.99
N ALA A 351 6.02 0.08 -7.07
CA ALA A 351 5.18 1.23 -7.36
C ALA A 351 5.23 2.23 -6.21
N LYS A 352 5.11 3.51 -6.57
CA LYS A 352 5.03 4.65 -5.67
C LYS A 352 3.99 5.62 -6.18
N ASP A 353 3.10 6.11 -5.32
CA ASP A 353 2.15 7.15 -5.64
C ASP A 353 2.69 8.56 -5.41
N ALA A 354 1.92 9.56 -5.81
CA ALA A 354 2.28 10.96 -5.66
C ALA A 354 2.28 11.45 -4.20
N ALA A 355 1.57 10.77 -3.30
CA ALA A 355 1.62 11.02 -1.86
C ALA A 355 2.85 10.37 -1.19
N GLY A 356 3.61 9.57 -1.95
CA GLY A 356 4.86 8.93 -1.54
C GLY A 356 4.67 7.59 -0.83
N TYR A 357 3.50 6.94 -0.90
CA TYR A 357 3.37 5.54 -0.48
C TYR A 357 4.06 4.62 -1.48
N GLU A 358 4.75 3.61 -0.96
CA GLU A 358 5.51 2.66 -1.76
C GLU A 358 5.06 1.23 -1.50
N VAL A 359 5.08 0.41 -2.55
CA VAL A 359 4.90 -1.03 -2.48
C VAL A 359 5.96 -1.73 -3.30
N LYS A 360 6.50 -2.84 -2.74
CA LYS A 360 7.51 -3.69 -3.38
C LYS A 360 7.09 -5.14 -3.23
N GLN A 361 7.14 -5.89 -4.32
CA GLN A 361 6.98 -7.34 -4.28
C GLN A 361 8.12 -8.01 -5.03
N THR A 362 8.67 -9.07 -4.45
CA THR A 362 9.69 -9.91 -5.10
C THR A 362 9.31 -11.37 -4.94
N THR A 363 9.45 -12.15 -5.99
CA THR A 363 9.28 -13.60 -5.95
C THR A 363 10.35 -14.29 -6.78
N GLN A 364 10.62 -15.57 -6.47
CA GLN A 364 11.52 -16.41 -7.21
C GLN A 364 10.76 -17.65 -7.72
N VAL A 365 11.03 -18.03 -8.96
CA VAL A 365 10.55 -19.29 -9.56
C VAL A 365 11.67 -19.93 -10.35
N ILE A 366 11.60 -21.24 -10.53
CA ILE A 366 12.56 -22.02 -11.31
C ILE A 366 11.79 -22.74 -12.41
N VAL A 367 12.26 -22.59 -13.65
CA VAL A 367 11.82 -23.37 -14.80
C VAL A 367 12.90 -24.38 -15.10
N ASP A 368 12.55 -25.65 -15.19
CA ASP A 368 13.45 -26.76 -15.47
C ASP A 368 12.70 -27.80 -16.30
N GLN A 369 12.91 -27.77 -17.58
CA GLN A 369 12.26 -28.63 -18.59
C GLN A 369 13.12 -29.83 -18.97
N GLU A 370 14.39 -29.86 -18.53
CA GLU A 370 15.31 -30.93 -18.81
C GLU A 370 15.09 -32.10 -17.86
N ASN A 371 15.24 -33.31 -18.39
CA ASN A 371 15.19 -34.53 -17.58
C ASN A 371 16.52 -34.74 -16.83
N PRO A 372 16.53 -35.32 -15.63
CA PRO A 372 17.76 -35.69 -14.95
C PRO A 372 18.60 -36.65 -15.80
N VAL A 373 19.91 -36.43 -15.84
CA VAL A 373 20.85 -37.21 -16.63
C VAL A 373 21.36 -38.39 -15.80
N ILE A 374 21.04 -39.65 -16.24
CA ILE A 374 21.55 -40.90 -15.64
C ILE A 374 22.80 -41.31 -16.41
N ARG A 375 23.88 -41.71 -15.71
CA ARG A 375 25.16 -42.08 -16.28
C ARG A 375 25.54 -43.52 -15.93
N TYR A 376 26.47 -44.08 -16.71
CA TYR A 376 27.14 -45.39 -16.49
C TYR A 376 26.25 -46.65 -16.60
N VAL A 377 24.95 -46.54 -16.67
CA VAL A 377 24.06 -47.71 -16.83
C VAL A 377 24.28 -48.39 -18.17
N ASP A 378 24.46 -47.61 -19.23
CA ASP A 378 24.72 -48.06 -20.59
C ASP A 378 26.01 -48.88 -20.70
N THR A 379 27.00 -48.60 -19.88
CA THR A 379 28.28 -49.37 -19.86
C THR A 379 28.13 -50.81 -19.39
N LEU A 380 27.03 -51.13 -18.73
CA LEU A 380 26.71 -52.48 -18.25
C LEU A 380 25.88 -53.27 -19.24
N ASP A 381 25.30 -52.64 -20.27
CA ASP A 381 24.43 -53.36 -21.19
C ASP A 381 25.20 -54.41 -21.98
N GLN A 382 24.67 -55.64 -22.02
CA GLN A 382 25.28 -56.86 -22.61
C GLN A 382 26.62 -57.28 -21.96
N ALA A 383 27.01 -56.67 -20.80
CA ALA A 383 28.24 -57.07 -20.11
C ALA A 383 28.17 -58.50 -19.61
N LYS A 384 29.32 -59.23 -19.64
CA LYS A 384 29.51 -60.55 -19.03
C LYS A 384 30.45 -60.43 -17.87
N LEU A 385 29.99 -60.73 -16.67
CA LEU A 385 30.68 -60.51 -15.42
C LEU A 385 30.83 -61.80 -14.63
N LYS A 386 31.85 -61.87 -13.75
CA LYS A 386 31.99 -62.96 -12.76
C LYS A 386 31.24 -62.62 -11.45
N SER A 387 31.07 -61.34 -11.16
CA SER A 387 30.21 -60.80 -10.12
C SER A 387 29.88 -59.36 -10.47
N PHE A 388 28.81 -58.87 -9.91
CA PHE A 388 28.40 -57.48 -10.04
C PHE A 388 28.49 -56.77 -8.68
N GLU A 389 29.10 -55.60 -8.66
CA GLU A 389 29.12 -54.68 -7.55
C GLU A 389 29.20 -53.26 -8.10
N TRP A 390 28.15 -52.45 -7.82
CA TRP A 390 28.06 -51.15 -8.36
C TRP A 390 28.16 -50.12 -7.23
N ASN A 391 29.15 -49.27 -7.30
CA ASN A 391 29.49 -48.37 -6.21
C ASN A 391 29.81 -46.96 -6.72
N TYR A 392 28.78 -46.26 -7.13
CA TYR A 392 28.87 -44.85 -7.55
C TYR A 392 28.30 -43.94 -6.50
N ARG A 393 28.87 -42.72 -6.38
CA ARG A 393 28.26 -41.65 -5.59
C ARG A 393 27.01 -41.16 -6.30
N LYS A 394 26.04 -40.66 -5.49
CA LYS A 394 24.79 -40.11 -5.97
C LYS A 394 25.02 -39.08 -7.09
N GLU A 395 25.92 -38.14 -6.89
CA GLU A 395 26.22 -37.02 -7.79
C GLU A 395 27.00 -37.44 -9.05
N GLU A 396 27.57 -38.64 -9.04
CA GLU A 396 28.25 -39.20 -10.20
C GLU A 396 27.25 -39.94 -11.10
N LEU A 397 26.26 -40.62 -10.49
CA LEU A 397 25.27 -41.43 -11.18
C LEU A 397 24.18 -40.60 -11.82
N VAL A 398 23.64 -39.60 -11.09
CA VAL A 398 22.56 -38.76 -11.60
C VAL A 398 22.97 -37.29 -11.45
N GLN A 399 22.66 -36.50 -12.45
CA GLN A 399 22.89 -35.04 -12.43
C GLN A 399 21.65 -34.32 -12.91
N ASP A 400 21.32 -33.24 -12.15
CA ASP A 400 20.22 -32.37 -12.48
C ASP A 400 20.42 -30.98 -11.89
N PHE A 401 19.76 -29.95 -12.48
CA PHE A 401 19.87 -28.55 -12.09
C PHE A 401 19.08 -28.24 -10.81
N THR A 402 17.87 -28.80 -10.67
CA THR A 402 16.98 -28.49 -9.55
C THR A 402 17.14 -29.44 -8.37
N GLY A 403 17.95 -30.49 -8.55
CA GLY A 403 18.10 -31.60 -7.62
C GLY A 403 17.07 -32.69 -7.87
N TYR A 404 17.37 -33.90 -7.42
CA TYR A 404 16.67 -35.09 -7.81
C TYR A 404 16.58 -36.13 -6.69
N ASP A 405 15.58 -37.00 -6.82
CA ASP A 405 15.48 -38.30 -6.17
C ASP A 405 15.73 -39.41 -7.20
N TYR A 406 16.34 -40.51 -6.79
CA TYR A 406 16.58 -41.66 -7.68
C TYR A 406 16.44 -42.97 -6.94
N GLU A 407 16.14 -43.99 -7.70
CA GLU A 407 15.98 -45.38 -7.25
C GLU A 407 16.75 -46.30 -8.20
N VAL A 408 17.50 -47.26 -7.64
CA VAL A 408 18.19 -48.30 -8.36
C VAL A 408 17.53 -49.64 -8.04
N ARG A 409 17.17 -50.39 -9.06
CA ARG A 409 16.62 -51.74 -8.93
C ARG A 409 17.45 -52.75 -9.72
N LEU A 410 17.69 -53.89 -9.09
CA LEU A 410 18.26 -55.05 -9.71
C LEU A 410 17.22 -56.17 -9.67
N ASP A 411 16.87 -56.72 -10.85
CA ASP A 411 15.83 -57.74 -10.99
C ASP A 411 14.50 -57.36 -10.33
N GLY A 412 14.12 -56.06 -10.43
CA GLY A 412 12.92 -55.49 -9.83
C GLY A 412 12.96 -55.20 -8.32
N ARG A 413 14.07 -55.53 -7.62
CA ARG A 413 14.26 -55.24 -6.18
C ARG A 413 15.17 -54.05 -6.01
N LEU A 414 14.96 -53.28 -4.93
CA LEU A 414 15.86 -52.19 -4.56
C LEU A 414 17.28 -52.71 -4.40
N TYR A 415 18.24 -52.07 -5.02
CA TYR A 415 19.65 -52.36 -4.95
C TYR A 415 20.39 -51.38 -4.07
N SER A 416 21.13 -51.87 -3.09
CA SER A 416 21.97 -51.03 -2.26
C SER A 416 23.34 -50.84 -2.90
N MET A 417 23.80 -49.59 -3.04
CA MET A 417 25.13 -49.32 -3.59
C MET A 417 26.22 -50.05 -2.82
N GLY A 418 27.13 -50.72 -3.54
CA GLY A 418 28.17 -51.58 -2.97
C GLY A 418 27.70 -52.99 -2.62
N GLU A 419 26.45 -53.36 -2.82
CA GLU A 419 25.97 -54.74 -2.68
C GLU A 419 26.59 -55.64 -3.76
N ARG A 420 27.25 -56.73 -3.32
CA ARG A 420 27.87 -57.69 -4.22
C ARG A 420 26.88 -58.78 -4.62
N VAL A 421 26.66 -58.92 -5.90
CA VAL A 421 25.79 -59.94 -6.51
C VAL A 421 26.63 -60.97 -7.22
N THR A 422 26.41 -62.27 -6.89
CA THR A 422 27.14 -63.39 -7.46
C THR A 422 26.20 -64.45 -8.08
N ARG A 423 24.90 -64.23 -8.03
CA ARG A 423 23.93 -65.17 -8.59
C ARG A 423 24.11 -65.26 -10.11
N GLU A 424 24.31 -66.50 -10.62
CA GLU A 424 24.42 -66.71 -12.07
C GLU A 424 23.10 -66.46 -12.81
N GLY A 425 23.23 -66.01 -14.04
CA GLY A 425 22.12 -65.77 -14.94
C GLY A 425 22.11 -64.34 -15.44
N GLN A 426 21.05 -64.04 -16.20
CA GLN A 426 20.79 -62.71 -16.73
C GLN A 426 20.20 -61.85 -15.61
N HIS A 427 20.72 -60.63 -15.49
CA HIS A 427 20.31 -59.62 -14.52
C HIS A 427 19.85 -58.36 -15.25
N ILE A 428 18.88 -57.66 -14.68
CA ILE A 428 18.33 -56.40 -15.19
C ILE A 428 18.58 -55.33 -14.13
N LEU A 429 19.40 -54.34 -14.50
CA LEU A 429 19.60 -53.12 -13.68
C LEU A 429 18.73 -52.01 -14.25
N GLU A 430 17.95 -51.39 -13.41
CA GLU A 430 17.11 -50.25 -13.76
C GLU A 430 17.39 -49.10 -12.81
N VAL A 431 17.54 -47.88 -13.35
CA VAL A 431 17.68 -46.62 -12.59
C VAL A 431 16.57 -45.67 -13.01
N HIS A 432 15.78 -45.26 -12.07
CA HIS A 432 14.77 -44.23 -12.24
C HIS A 432 15.22 -42.97 -11.49
N ALA A 433 15.10 -41.81 -12.11
CA ALA A 433 15.38 -40.54 -11.47
C ALA A 433 14.24 -39.56 -11.74
N THR A 434 13.90 -38.76 -10.75
CA THR A 434 12.89 -37.69 -10.83
C THR A 434 13.47 -36.44 -10.24
N ASP A 435 13.44 -35.32 -10.96
CA ASP A 435 13.87 -34.02 -10.47
C ASP A 435 12.79 -33.31 -9.63
N ARG A 436 13.09 -32.14 -9.11
CA ARG A 436 12.13 -31.33 -8.34
C ARG A 436 11.09 -30.63 -9.18
N ALA A 437 11.30 -30.50 -10.51
CA ALA A 437 10.32 -29.99 -11.45
C ALA A 437 9.30 -31.05 -11.88
N GLY A 438 9.59 -32.34 -11.56
CA GLY A 438 8.76 -33.49 -11.92
C GLY A 438 9.14 -34.14 -13.25
N ASN A 439 10.28 -33.76 -13.88
CA ASN A 439 10.79 -34.48 -15.04
C ASN A 439 11.41 -35.80 -14.60
N THR A 440 11.33 -36.81 -15.44
CA THR A 440 11.77 -38.17 -15.11
C THR A 440 12.70 -38.75 -16.16
N SER A 441 13.68 -39.51 -15.70
CA SER A 441 14.54 -40.35 -16.56
C SER A 441 14.53 -41.79 -16.09
N HIS A 442 14.70 -42.69 -17.05
CA HIS A 442 14.83 -44.13 -16.84
C HIS A 442 15.99 -44.65 -17.67
N ALA A 443 16.90 -45.38 -17.05
CA ALA A 443 17.97 -46.10 -17.72
C ALA A 443 17.93 -47.58 -17.35
N LYS A 444 18.22 -48.44 -18.30
CA LYS A 444 18.16 -49.91 -18.16
C LYS A 444 19.38 -50.54 -18.78
N ALA A 445 19.95 -51.53 -18.12
CA ALA A 445 20.99 -52.42 -18.65
C ALA A 445 20.65 -53.87 -18.35
N VAL A 446 21.02 -54.72 -19.28
CA VAL A 446 20.89 -56.17 -19.15
C VAL A 446 22.30 -56.78 -19.20
N PHE A 447 22.73 -57.48 -18.17
CA PHE A 447 24.03 -58.12 -18.11
C PHE A 447 23.95 -59.56 -17.59
N THR A 448 25.00 -60.33 -17.77
CA THR A 448 25.01 -61.74 -17.38
C THR A 448 26.16 -62.02 -16.40
N ILE A 449 25.84 -62.68 -15.26
CA ILE A 449 26.84 -63.23 -14.33
C ILE A 449 26.99 -64.72 -14.63
N TYR A 450 28.22 -65.15 -14.81
CA TYR A 450 28.53 -66.56 -15.07
C TYR A 450 29.76 -67.00 -14.28
N HIS A 451 29.78 -68.26 -13.83
CA HIS A 451 30.85 -68.86 -13.04
C HIS A 451 31.50 -70.08 -13.75
N THR A 452 31.29 -70.25 -15.06
CA THR A 452 31.92 -71.31 -15.78
C THR A 452 33.43 -71.30 -15.56
N ALA A 453 33.98 -72.47 -15.17
CA ALA A 453 35.42 -72.58 -14.99
C ALA A 453 36.12 -72.33 -16.31
N PRO A 454 37.19 -71.53 -16.40
CA PRO A 454 37.91 -71.29 -17.61
C PRO A 454 38.47 -72.59 -18.18
N GLU A 455 38.12 -72.92 -19.40
CA GLU A 455 38.67 -74.05 -20.11
C GLU A 455 39.97 -73.66 -20.82
N ILE A 456 41.07 -74.26 -20.38
CA ILE A 456 42.38 -74.02 -20.98
C ILE A 456 42.45 -74.85 -22.29
N VAL A 457 42.83 -74.16 -23.34
CA VAL A 457 43.00 -74.81 -24.68
C VAL A 457 44.46 -74.72 -25.10
N PHE A 458 44.92 -75.80 -25.65
CA PHE A 458 46.25 -75.94 -26.27
C PHE A 458 46.06 -76.06 -27.77
N GLU A 459 46.82 -75.29 -28.55
CA GLU A 459 46.86 -75.38 -29.99
C GLU A 459 48.27 -75.73 -30.44
N GLY A 460 48.39 -76.77 -31.24
CA GLY A 460 49.66 -77.26 -31.82
C GLY A 460 50.42 -78.25 -30.94
N VAL A 461 49.83 -78.61 -29.80
CA VAL A 461 50.37 -79.68 -28.91
C VAL A 461 49.23 -80.47 -28.31
N LYS A 462 49.50 -81.74 -27.97
CA LYS A 462 48.63 -82.61 -27.18
C LYS A 462 49.43 -83.29 -26.09
N GLU A 463 48.77 -83.56 -24.96
CA GLU A 463 49.35 -84.25 -23.85
C GLU A 463 49.85 -85.62 -24.23
N GLY A 464 51.09 -85.98 -23.81
CA GLY A 464 51.72 -87.30 -24.06
C GLY A 464 52.22 -87.53 -25.47
N GLU A 465 52.07 -86.60 -26.39
CA GLU A 465 52.59 -86.74 -27.81
C GLU A 465 54.06 -86.29 -27.86
N LYS A 466 54.83 -86.98 -28.75
CA LYS A 466 56.20 -86.65 -29.07
C LYS A 466 56.29 -85.84 -30.37
N TYR A 467 57.06 -84.76 -30.31
CA TYR A 467 57.24 -83.83 -31.45
C TYR A 467 58.74 -83.79 -31.81
N GLU A 468 59.06 -83.77 -33.10
CA GLU A 468 60.43 -83.64 -33.56
C GLU A 468 60.76 -82.25 -33.99
N GLY A 469 61.93 -81.74 -33.59
CA GLY A 469 62.44 -80.44 -34.01
C GLY A 469 61.93 -79.31 -33.20
N HIS A 470 61.79 -78.12 -33.83
CA HIS A 470 61.33 -76.89 -33.17
C HIS A 470 59.80 -76.88 -33.00
N LEU A 471 59.33 -76.81 -31.79
CA LEU A 471 57.92 -76.83 -31.49
C LEU A 471 57.40 -75.40 -31.18
N THR A 472 56.33 -75.01 -31.86
CA THR A 472 55.55 -73.85 -31.60
C THR A 472 54.13 -74.21 -31.25
N PHE A 473 53.59 -73.66 -30.16
CA PHE A 473 52.25 -73.88 -29.69
C PHE A 473 51.64 -72.68 -29.08
N LYS A 474 50.35 -72.70 -28.88
CA LYS A 474 49.63 -71.59 -28.11
C LYS A 474 48.88 -72.18 -26.97
N ILE A 475 48.86 -71.44 -25.86
CA ILE A 475 48.01 -71.64 -24.70
C ILE A 475 47.03 -70.49 -24.64
N GLY A 476 45.78 -70.85 -24.40
CA GLY A 476 44.75 -69.83 -24.24
C GLY A 476 43.61 -70.35 -23.38
N VAL A 477 42.65 -69.46 -23.15
CA VAL A 477 41.35 -69.82 -22.59
C VAL A 477 40.33 -69.89 -23.72
N LYS A 478 39.35 -70.79 -23.59
CA LYS A 478 38.30 -70.95 -24.58
C LYS A 478 37.37 -69.82 -24.69
N ASP A 479 36.99 -69.27 -23.54
CA ASP A 479 36.18 -68.05 -23.45
C ASP A 479 37.10 -66.84 -23.56
N THR A 480 36.78 -65.90 -24.49
CA THR A 480 37.56 -64.68 -24.72
C THR A 480 37.47 -63.68 -23.59
N GLU A 481 36.49 -63.82 -22.71
CA GLU A 481 36.31 -63.00 -21.51
C GLU A 481 37.26 -63.40 -20.38
N ASP A 482 37.75 -64.66 -20.39
CA ASP A 482 38.74 -65.16 -19.45
C ASP A 482 40.16 -64.77 -19.90
N ILE A 483 41.06 -64.62 -18.95
CA ILE A 483 42.44 -64.23 -19.18
C ILE A 483 43.40 -65.18 -18.48
N LEU A 484 44.52 -65.44 -19.13
CA LEU A 484 45.62 -66.17 -18.51
C LEU A 484 46.24 -65.33 -17.38
N ARG A 485 46.28 -65.87 -16.19
CA ARG A 485 46.94 -65.22 -15.05
C ARG A 485 48.40 -65.59 -14.94
N LYS A 486 48.70 -66.84 -15.21
CA LYS A 486 50.04 -67.40 -15.11
C LYS A 486 50.17 -68.61 -16.01
N VAL A 487 51.30 -68.75 -16.73
CA VAL A 487 51.71 -69.96 -17.42
C VAL A 487 53.11 -70.28 -16.96
N GLN A 488 53.37 -71.53 -16.65
CA GLN A 488 54.70 -72.06 -16.33
C GLN A 488 55.08 -73.14 -17.31
N ILE A 489 56.33 -73.17 -17.76
CA ILE A 489 56.90 -74.23 -18.56
C ILE A 489 58.06 -74.79 -17.76
N ASN A 490 57.98 -76.15 -17.39
CA ASN A 490 58.92 -76.78 -16.49
C ASN A 490 59.21 -75.94 -15.22
N GLY A 491 58.16 -75.44 -14.58
CA GLY A 491 58.19 -74.65 -13.34
C GLY A 491 58.64 -73.22 -13.52
N LYS A 492 59.05 -72.80 -14.73
CA LYS A 492 59.47 -71.38 -14.98
C LYS A 492 58.30 -70.55 -15.46
N GLU A 493 58.00 -69.46 -14.75
CA GLU A 493 56.95 -68.53 -15.11
C GLU A 493 57.30 -67.72 -16.39
N GLN A 494 56.32 -67.58 -17.27
CA GLN A 494 56.41 -66.85 -18.55
C GLN A 494 55.86 -65.44 -18.38
N GLN A 495 56.74 -64.43 -18.42
CA GLN A 495 56.45 -63.06 -18.01
C GLN A 495 55.45 -62.27 -18.91
N HIS A 496 55.21 -62.69 -20.16
CA HIS A 496 54.39 -61.95 -21.12
C HIS A 496 52.97 -62.46 -21.29
N VAL A 497 52.49 -63.24 -20.32
CA VAL A 497 51.22 -63.98 -20.36
C VAL A 497 50.07 -63.21 -19.70
N GLN A 498 50.35 -62.50 -18.63
CA GLN A 498 49.33 -61.89 -17.77
C GLN A 498 48.39 -60.94 -18.53
N GLY A 499 47.09 -61.11 -18.39
CA GLY A 499 46.08 -60.29 -19.02
C GLY A 499 45.75 -60.64 -20.47
N LYS A 500 46.29 -61.72 -21.03
CA LYS A 500 45.99 -62.20 -22.37
C LYS A 500 45.05 -63.38 -22.37
N ALA A 501 44.07 -63.39 -23.28
CA ALA A 501 43.22 -64.57 -23.49
C ALA A 501 43.98 -65.72 -24.18
N ARG A 502 45.04 -65.43 -24.96
CA ARG A 502 45.84 -66.39 -25.68
C ARG A 502 47.28 -65.89 -25.91
N THR A 503 48.27 -66.80 -25.80
CA THR A 503 49.65 -66.46 -26.02
C THR A 503 50.43 -67.64 -26.66
N GLY A 504 51.41 -67.37 -27.50
CA GLY A 504 52.23 -68.36 -28.21
C GLY A 504 53.57 -68.63 -27.50
N PHE A 505 54.04 -69.83 -27.59
CA PHE A 505 55.30 -70.29 -27.03
C PHE A 505 56.12 -71.04 -28.07
N SER A 506 57.42 -71.09 -27.86
CA SER A 506 58.36 -71.71 -28.75
C SER A 506 59.41 -72.51 -27.95
N ILE A 507 59.52 -73.79 -28.21
CA ILE A 507 60.52 -74.63 -27.55
C ILE A 507 61.49 -75.21 -28.62
N LYS A 508 62.80 -74.99 -28.35
CA LYS A 508 63.89 -75.36 -29.27
C LYS A 508 64.80 -76.43 -28.72
N LYS A 509 64.72 -76.75 -27.45
CA LYS A 509 65.56 -77.75 -26.78
C LYS A 509 64.76 -79.07 -26.63
N ALA A 510 65.45 -80.22 -26.90
CA ALA A 510 64.90 -81.49 -26.62
C ALA A 510 64.76 -81.70 -25.09
N GLY A 511 63.67 -82.36 -24.66
CA GLY A 511 63.34 -82.66 -23.28
C GLY A 511 61.88 -82.87 -23.04
N ASP A 512 61.51 -83.34 -21.87
CA ASP A 512 60.10 -83.43 -21.45
C ASP A 512 59.65 -82.03 -20.89
N TYR A 513 58.50 -81.62 -21.29
CA TYR A 513 57.95 -80.31 -20.92
C TYR A 513 56.58 -80.50 -20.27
N GLU A 514 56.45 -79.86 -19.12
CA GLU A 514 55.22 -79.71 -18.32
C GLU A 514 54.76 -78.28 -18.34
#